data_0cb650780e14639c568332d57e0505f8
#
_entry.id   0cb650780e14639c568332d57e0505f8
#
_cell.length_a   1.000
_cell.length_b   1.000
_cell.length_c   1.000
_cell.angle_alpha   90.00
_cell.angle_beta   90.00
_cell.angle_gamma   90.00
#
_symmetry.space_group_name_H-M   'P 1'
#
loop_
_entity.id
_entity.type
_entity.pdbx_description
1 polymer ?
#
loop_
_entity_poly.entity_id
_entity_poly.type
_entity_poly.pdbx_seq_one_letter_code
_entity_poly.pdbx_strand_id
1 'polypeptide(L)'
;MTWPPIPDLWHKDFLGWPSVSSAPVHKDHITDCITSQTAKGLAFKTVEFKPAAIQVTGDIAFACYWVTFRWVDKKGTGASHTLRITHAWLRSEREWRIIGGMSMSEPANLAK
;
A
#
# COMPACT_ATOMS: atom_id res chain seq x y z
N MET A 1 2.78 -17.11 -10.95
CA MET A 1 1.75 -16.04 -10.96
C MET A 1 2.45 -14.69 -10.87
N THR A 2 2.19 -13.83 -11.82
CA THR A 2 2.71 -12.47 -11.75
C THR A 2 1.68 -11.55 -11.11
N TRP A 3 2.15 -10.68 -10.23
CA TRP A 3 1.29 -9.66 -9.68
C TRP A 3 1.00 -8.61 -10.75
N PRO A 4 -0.22 -8.04 -10.77
CA PRO A 4 -0.48 -6.92 -11.66
C PRO A 4 0.42 -5.73 -11.30
N PRO A 5 0.65 -4.80 -12.24
CA PRO A 5 1.35 -3.57 -11.90
C PRO A 5 0.70 -2.88 -10.70
N ILE A 6 1.52 -2.24 -9.86
CA ILE A 6 1.01 -1.62 -8.63
C ILE A 6 -0.24 -0.76 -8.85
N PRO A 7 -0.31 0.11 -9.89
CA PRO A 7 -1.52 0.92 -10.11
C PRO A 7 -2.79 0.10 -10.34
N ASP A 8 -2.67 -1.13 -10.85
CA ASP A 8 -3.84 -1.97 -11.12
C ASP A 8 -4.40 -2.65 -9.88
N LEU A 9 -3.70 -2.59 -8.75
CA LEU A 9 -4.22 -3.10 -7.48
C LEU A 9 -5.31 -2.20 -6.92
N TRP A 10 -5.34 -0.92 -7.31
CA TRP A 10 -6.30 0.04 -6.80
C TRP A 10 -7.48 0.18 -7.74
N HIS A 11 -8.67 0.12 -7.15
CA HIS A 11 -9.91 0.36 -7.87
C HIS A 11 -9.96 1.81 -8.35
N LYS A 12 -10.62 2.05 -9.49
CA LYS A 12 -10.77 3.41 -10.03
C LYS A 12 -11.45 4.37 -9.05
N ASP A 13 -12.31 3.84 -8.19
CA ASP A 13 -13.05 4.63 -7.20
C ASP A 13 -12.38 4.61 -5.82
N PHE A 14 -11.10 4.29 -5.77
CA PHE A 14 -10.36 4.23 -4.51
C PHE A 14 -10.45 5.55 -3.75
N LEU A 15 -10.71 5.44 -2.46
CA LEU A 15 -10.60 6.55 -1.51
C LEU A 15 -9.91 6.01 -0.25
N GLY A 16 -8.77 6.58 0.09
CA GLY A 16 -8.03 6.13 1.25
C GLY A 16 -7.24 7.25 1.88
N TRP A 17 -6.63 6.95 3.01
CA TRP A 17 -5.85 7.94 3.76
C TRP A 17 -4.48 7.37 4.11
N PRO A 18 -3.50 7.51 3.21
CA PRO A 18 -2.13 7.08 3.49
C PRO A 18 -1.50 7.86 4.63
N SER A 19 -0.54 7.24 5.31
CA SER A 19 0.14 7.83 6.47
C SER A 19 0.83 9.16 6.16
N VAL A 20 1.24 9.35 4.92
CA VAL A 20 1.99 10.56 4.51
C VAL A 20 1.09 11.67 4.01
N SER A 21 -0.22 11.45 3.95
CA SER A 21 -1.15 12.43 3.41
C SER A 21 -1.93 13.12 4.52
N SER A 22 -2.05 14.45 4.41
CA SER A 22 -2.80 15.23 5.39
C SER A 22 -4.32 15.15 5.18
N ALA A 23 -4.75 14.57 4.06
CA ALA A 23 -6.17 14.44 3.72
C ALA A 23 -6.38 13.14 2.94
N PRO A 24 -7.63 12.63 2.86
CA PRO A 24 -7.92 11.47 2.02
C PRO A 24 -7.59 11.72 0.56
N VAL A 25 -7.21 10.66 -0.14
CA VAL A 25 -6.76 10.74 -1.53
C VAL A 25 -7.44 9.70 -2.39
N HIS A 26 -7.48 9.97 -3.69
CA HIS A 26 -8.00 9.07 -4.70
C HIS A 26 -6.86 8.34 -5.42
N LYS A 27 -7.21 7.42 -6.33
CA LYS A 27 -6.23 6.59 -7.04
C LYS A 27 -5.16 7.42 -7.75
N ASP A 28 -5.53 8.53 -8.36
CA ASP A 28 -4.59 9.36 -9.10
C ASP A 28 -3.42 9.82 -8.24
N HIS A 29 -3.69 10.16 -6.99
CA HIS A 29 -2.63 10.57 -6.07
C HIS A 29 -1.64 9.44 -5.80
N ILE A 30 -2.13 8.20 -5.66
CA ILE A 30 -1.27 7.04 -5.45
C ILE A 30 -0.34 6.86 -6.66
N THR A 31 -0.91 6.94 -7.87
CA THR A 31 -0.15 6.80 -9.10
C THR A 31 0.91 7.91 -9.21
N ASP A 32 0.52 9.14 -8.91
CA ASP A 32 1.43 10.28 -8.99
C ASP A 32 2.59 10.17 -8.00
N CYS A 33 2.32 9.67 -6.80
CA CYS A 33 3.37 9.45 -5.80
C CYS A 33 4.40 8.44 -6.29
N ILE A 34 3.94 7.33 -6.86
CA ILE A 34 4.83 6.30 -7.38
C ILE A 34 5.66 6.85 -8.54
N THR A 35 5.01 7.54 -9.47
CA THR A 35 5.66 8.12 -10.63
C THR A 35 6.72 9.14 -10.20
N SER A 36 6.39 9.98 -9.22
CA SER A 36 7.31 11.01 -8.73
C SER A 36 8.58 10.40 -8.13
N GLN A 37 8.43 9.36 -7.31
CA GLN A 37 9.61 8.70 -6.73
C GLN A 37 10.46 8.01 -7.78
N THR A 38 9.82 7.36 -8.74
CA THR A 38 10.54 6.71 -9.84
C THR A 38 11.31 7.73 -10.68
N ALA A 39 10.72 8.91 -10.93
CA ALA A 39 11.37 9.97 -11.68
C ALA A 39 12.60 10.52 -10.96
N LYS A 40 12.66 10.40 -9.65
CA LYS A 40 13.84 10.78 -8.86
C LYS A 40 14.94 9.73 -8.86
N GLY A 41 14.74 8.64 -9.59
CA GLY A 41 15.71 7.54 -9.63
C GLY A 41 15.61 6.57 -8.48
N LEU A 42 14.50 6.60 -7.73
CA LEU A 42 14.29 5.70 -6.61
C LEU A 42 13.49 4.48 -7.04
N ALA A 43 13.81 3.33 -6.45
CA ALA A 43 13.08 2.10 -6.68
C ALA A 43 12.45 1.63 -5.37
N PHE A 44 11.22 1.17 -5.46
CA PHE A 44 10.49 0.62 -4.31
C PHE A 44 10.92 -0.82 -4.09
N LYS A 45 11.30 -1.13 -2.84
CA LYS A 45 11.62 -2.50 -2.46
C LYS A 45 10.82 -2.91 -1.24
N THR A 46 10.11 -4.03 -1.34
CA THR A 46 9.45 -4.63 -0.20
C THR A 46 10.46 -5.47 0.54
N VAL A 47 10.71 -5.11 1.80
CA VAL A 47 11.62 -5.85 2.67
C VAL A 47 10.88 -6.99 3.34
N GLU A 48 9.67 -6.73 3.84
CA GLU A 48 8.85 -7.74 4.51
C GLU A 48 7.38 -7.41 4.33
N PHE A 49 6.60 -8.44 4.09
CA PHE A 49 5.14 -8.36 4.08
C PHE A 49 4.62 -9.37 5.07
N LYS A 50 3.90 -8.90 6.09
CA LYS A 50 3.42 -9.76 7.18
C LYS A 50 1.93 -9.60 7.36
N PRO A 51 1.12 -10.56 6.87
CA PRO A 51 -0.33 -10.53 7.09
C PRO A 51 -0.67 -10.65 8.57
N ALA A 52 -1.67 -9.90 9.01
CA ALA A 52 -2.17 -9.96 10.37
C ALA A 52 -3.57 -10.58 10.42
N ALA A 53 -4.48 -10.15 9.55
CA ALA A 53 -5.84 -10.65 9.52
C ALA A 53 -6.50 -10.38 8.18
N ILE A 54 -7.38 -11.26 7.75
CA ILE A 54 -8.19 -11.08 6.55
C ILE A 54 -9.61 -11.53 6.87
N GLN A 55 -10.58 -10.69 6.53
CA GLN A 55 -12.00 -10.98 6.73
C GLN A 55 -12.72 -10.77 5.41
N VAL A 56 -13.34 -11.82 4.88
CA VAL A 56 -14.08 -11.75 3.62
C VAL A 56 -15.57 -11.84 3.90
N THR A 57 -16.34 -10.92 3.31
CA THR A 57 -17.80 -10.93 3.41
C THR A 57 -18.35 -10.63 2.02
N GLY A 58 -18.86 -11.65 1.32
CA GLY A 58 -19.33 -11.48 -0.05
C GLY A 58 -18.23 -10.98 -0.99
N ASP A 59 -18.47 -9.83 -1.59
CA ASP A 59 -17.52 -9.22 -2.53
C ASP A 59 -16.61 -8.18 -1.87
N ILE A 60 -16.63 -8.12 -0.54
CA ILE A 60 -15.81 -7.19 0.22
C ILE A 60 -14.85 -7.99 1.10
N ALA A 61 -13.61 -7.54 1.20
CA ALA A 61 -12.65 -8.10 2.13
C ALA A 61 -11.91 -6.97 2.82
N PHE A 62 -11.65 -7.17 4.11
CA PHE A 62 -10.76 -6.29 4.87
C PHE A 62 -9.48 -7.05 5.16
N ALA A 63 -8.35 -6.46 4.85
CA ALA A 63 -7.05 -7.07 5.09
C ALA A 63 -6.21 -6.12 5.92
N CYS A 64 -5.62 -6.66 6.98
CA CYS A 64 -4.71 -5.91 7.85
C CYS A 64 -3.35 -6.56 7.78
N TYR A 65 -2.31 -5.77 7.55
CA TYR A 65 -0.96 -6.31 7.45
C TYR A 65 0.09 -5.26 7.78
N TRP A 66 1.29 -5.75 8.08
CA TRP A 66 2.47 -4.90 8.17
C TRP A 66 3.24 -4.99 6.88
N VAL A 67 3.72 -3.86 6.38
CA VAL A 67 4.61 -3.81 5.23
C VAL A 67 5.84 -3.01 5.61
N THR A 68 7.01 -3.63 5.44
CA THR A 68 8.28 -2.94 5.59
C THR A 68 8.86 -2.76 4.20
N PHE A 69 9.22 -1.54 3.87
CA PHE A 69 9.70 -1.21 2.52
C PHE A 69 10.81 -0.18 2.57
N ARG A 70 11.49 -0.03 1.44
CA ARG A 70 12.50 0.99 1.22
C ARG A 70 12.33 1.59 -0.16
N TRP A 71 12.55 2.88 -0.26
CA TRP A 71 12.83 3.53 -1.52
C TRP A 71 14.35 3.61 -1.62
N VAL A 72 14.93 2.94 -2.60
CA VAL A 72 16.39 2.82 -2.71
C VAL A 72 16.89 3.60 -3.93
N ASP A 73 18.08 4.19 -3.77
CA ASP A 73 18.77 4.88 -4.89
C ASP A 73 19.50 3.86 -5.76
N LYS A 74 20.28 4.36 -6.71
CA LYS A 74 21.05 3.51 -7.63
C LYS A 74 22.08 2.64 -6.92
N LYS A 75 22.47 3.04 -5.72
CA LYS A 75 23.43 2.28 -4.91
C LYS A 75 22.74 1.27 -3.99
N GLY A 76 21.40 1.21 -4.04
CA GLY A 76 20.64 0.32 -3.17
C GLY A 76 20.49 0.85 -1.75
N THR A 77 20.71 2.14 -1.53
CA THR A 77 20.65 2.76 -0.22
C THR A 77 19.32 3.45 0.00
N GLY A 78 18.72 3.20 1.15
CA GLY A 78 17.47 3.83 1.55
C GLY A 78 17.04 3.30 2.91
N ALA A 79 16.39 4.15 3.70
CA ALA A 79 15.90 3.77 5.03
C ALA A 79 14.67 2.87 4.91
N SER A 80 14.57 1.93 5.86
CA SER A 80 13.39 1.07 5.96
C SER A 80 12.29 1.77 6.74
N HIS A 81 11.05 1.56 6.30
CA HIS A 81 9.86 2.07 6.97
C HIS A 81 8.86 0.93 7.10
N THR A 82 8.23 0.82 8.27
CA THR A 82 7.18 -0.17 8.51
C THR A 82 5.86 0.55 8.69
N LEU A 83 4.86 0.09 7.95
CA LEU A 83 3.50 0.62 8.03
C LEU A 83 2.55 -0.45 8.53
N ARG A 84 1.57 -0.02 9.30
CA ARG A 84 0.35 -0.79 9.54
C ARG A 84 -0.65 -0.37 8.51
N ILE A 85 -1.25 -1.32 7.83
CA ILE A 85 -2.16 -1.02 6.73
C ILE A 85 -3.44 -1.79 6.92
N THR A 86 -4.58 -1.10 6.77
CA THR A 86 -5.88 -1.74 6.59
C THR A 86 -6.37 -1.35 5.21
N HIS A 87 -6.62 -2.36 4.37
CA HIS A 87 -7.19 -2.15 3.06
C HIS A 87 -8.55 -2.82 2.98
N ALA A 88 -9.49 -2.11 2.36
CA ALA A 88 -10.75 -2.70 1.94
C ALA A 88 -10.60 -3.09 0.47
N TRP A 89 -10.94 -4.34 0.15
CA TRP A 89 -10.87 -4.89 -1.19
C TRP A 89 -12.27 -5.13 -1.70
N LEU A 90 -12.51 -4.82 -2.94
CA LEU A 90 -13.78 -5.07 -3.61
C LEU A 90 -13.54 -6.04 -4.75
N ARG A 91 -14.33 -7.12 -4.80
CA ARG A 91 -14.30 -8.03 -5.93
C ARG A 91 -15.31 -7.58 -6.98
N SER A 92 -14.80 -7.34 -8.18
CA SER A 92 -15.60 -6.95 -9.33
C SER A 92 -15.08 -7.70 -10.55
N GLU A 93 -15.95 -8.34 -11.29
CA GLU A 93 -15.57 -9.09 -12.49
C GLU A 93 -14.47 -10.11 -12.23
N ARG A 94 -14.57 -10.79 -11.07
CA ARG A 94 -13.61 -11.83 -10.62
C ARG A 94 -12.25 -11.31 -10.22
N GLU A 95 -12.11 -10.00 -10.10
CA GLU A 95 -10.84 -9.39 -9.68
C GLU A 95 -11.02 -8.60 -8.40
N TRP A 96 -10.06 -8.77 -7.49
CA TRP A 96 -10.03 -8.01 -6.25
C TRP A 96 -9.17 -6.77 -6.42
N ARG A 97 -9.72 -5.61 -6.05
CA ARG A 97 -8.97 -4.35 -6.06
C ARG A 97 -9.19 -3.59 -4.76
N ILE A 98 -8.18 -2.83 -4.37
CA ILE A 98 -8.25 -2.01 -3.18
C ILE A 98 -9.18 -0.83 -3.45
N ILE A 99 -10.28 -0.74 -2.69
CA ILE A 99 -11.27 0.32 -2.86
C ILE A 99 -11.12 1.39 -1.79
N GLY A 100 -10.42 1.10 -0.69
CA GLY A 100 -10.21 2.06 0.36
C GLY A 100 -9.25 1.54 1.40
N GLY A 101 -8.98 2.35 2.41
CA GLY A 101 -8.15 1.94 3.51
C GLY A 101 -7.33 3.08 4.08
N MET A 102 -6.52 2.74 5.07
CA MET A 102 -5.60 3.71 5.63
C MET A 102 -4.34 3.01 6.09
N SER A 103 -3.28 3.78 6.18
CA SER A 103 -2.01 3.29 6.69
C SER A 103 -1.46 4.26 7.72
N MET A 104 -0.62 3.74 8.60
CA MET A 104 0.09 4.57 9.56
C MET A 104 1.44 3.95 9.83
N SER A 105 2.38 4.78 10.21
CA SER A 105 3.70 4.29 10.59
C SER A 105 3.60 3.47 11.85
N GLU A 106 4.35 2.36 11.92
CA GLU A 106 4.43 1.55 13.11
C GLU A 106 5.07 2.39 14.21
N PRO A 107 4.42 2.55 15.38
CA PRO A 107 5.02 3.30 16.48
C PRO A 107 6.30 2.60 16.96
N ALA A 108 7.40 3.35 17.05
CA ALA A 108 8.69 2.80 17.40
C ALA A 108 8.73 2.27 18.85
N ASN A 109 7.87 2.78 19.71
CA ASN A 109 7.83 2.41 21.11
C ASN A 109 6.85 1.30 21.45
N LEU A 110 6.21 0.69 20.45
CA LEU A 110 5.34 -0.44 20.72
C LEU A 110 6.16 -1.70 20.92
N ALA A 111 5.96 -2.35 22.05
CA ALA A 111 6.59 -3.63 22.29
C ALA A 111 5.99 -4.70 21.39
N LYS A 112 6.82 -5.57 20.92
CA LYS A 112 6.40 -6.71 20.10
C LYS A 112 6.18 -7.93 20.99
#